data_33321d7f8715997b4fbbe7e42e431c30
#
_entry.id   33321d7f8715997b4fbbe7e42e431c30
#
_cell.length_a   1.000
_cell.length_b   1.000
_cell.length_c   1.000
_cell.angle_alpha   90.00
_cell.angle_beta   90.00
_cell.angle_gamma   90.00
#
_symmetry.space_group_name_H-M   'P 1'
#
loop_
_entity.id
_entity.type
_entity.pdbx_description
1 polymer ?
#
loop_
_entity_poly.entity_id
_entity_poly.type
_entity_poly.pdbx_seq_one_letter_code
_entity_poly.pdbx_strand_id
1 'polypeptide(L)'
;MRLLLDFLCRFGWGLALALVLTPTAPVPGGFFRVNLLVVMGLATFAALVARTAASGWPWAVLATAAVFAWMGSVAWLGEKRRAGGGFCAACAALLAVGVALVAATPRAAAAGLVSGCVTGFTVHAMLLGHWYLNAPGMRVDVLRRMIDLALVAWGLQTAVAVTTLLPWVPPADATATALLALRWLAGLVGLPVLLVMARKTLDIPNTQSATGILYVACLAAILGELTAQLLAAA
;
A
#
# COMPACT_ATOMS: atom_id res chain seq x y z
N MET A 1 -0.12 -18.17 -8.38
CA MET A 1 1.19 -17.48 -8.27
C MET A 1 1.17 -16.05 -8.84
N ARG A 2 0.57 -15.81 -10.04
CA ARG A 2 0.48 -14.45 -10.61
C ARG A 2 -0.26 -13.44 -9.72
N LEU A 3 -1.40 -13.83 -9.15
CA LEU A 3 -2.17 -12.98 -8.22
C LEU A 3 -1.33 -12.54 -7.01
N LEU A 4 -0.58 -13.47 -6.43
CA LEU A 4 0.30 -13.16 -5.30
C LEU A 4 1.40 -12.17 -5.71
N LEU A 5 2.03 -12.38 -6.88
CA LEU A 5 3.05 -11.47 -7.40
C LEU A 5 2.49 -10.06 -7.61
N ASP A 6 1.33 -9.97 -8.26
CA ASP A 6 0.66 -8.70 -8.53
C ASP A 6 0.32 -7.95 -7.21
N PHE A 7 -0.25 -8.66 -6.24
CA PHE A 7 -0.53 -8.11 -4.92
C PHE A 7 0.73 -7.60 -4.21
N LEU A 8 1.81 -8.41 -4.19
CA LEU A 8 3.07 -8.02 -3.53
C LEU A 8 3.71 -6.79 -4.18
N CYS A 9 3.70 -6.71 -5.51
CA CYS A 9 4.23 -5.56 -6.24
C CYS A 9 3.44 -4.28 -5.94
N ARG A 10 2.10 -4.35 -6.00
CA ARG A 10 1.20 -3.21 -5.72
C ARG A 10 1.35 -2.74 -4.27
N PHE A 11 1.29 -3.66 -3.33
CA PHE A 11 1.41 -3.34 -1.91
C PHE A 11 2.79 -2.76 -1.58
N GLY A 12 3.88 -3.40 -2.05
CA GLY A 12 5.24 -2.90 -1.86
C GLY A 12 5.45 -1.50 -2.44
N TRP A 13 4.92 -1.24 -3.65
CA TRP A 13 4.91 0.07 -4.28
C TRP A 13 4.23 1.12 -3.41
N GLY A 14 2.97 0.87 -3.01
CA GLY A 14 2.20 1.82 -2.22
C GLY A 14 2.84 2.12 -0.87
N LEU A 15 3.39 1.10 -0.20
CA LEU A 15 4.10 1.28 1.07
C LEU A 15 5.39 2.08 0.90
N ALA A 16 6.17 1.82 -0.15
CA ALA A 16 7.39 2.58 -0.45
C ALA A 16 7.07 4.05 -0.79
N LEU A 17 6.02 4.28 -1.58
CA LEU A 17 5.56 5.64 -1.88
C LEU A 17 5.09 6.39 -0.63
N ALA A 18 4.39 5.71 0.28
CA ALA A 18 3.97 6.30 1.56
C ALA A 18 5.19 6.78 2.39
N LEU A 19 6.28 6.01 2.40
CA LEU A 19 7.54 6.43 3.04
C LEU A 19 8.12 7.70 2.41
N VAL A 20 8.10 7.80 1.07
CA VAL A 20 8.56 9.01 0.36
C VAL A 20 7.74 10.24 0.74
N LEU A 21 6.41 10.08 0.88
CA LEU A 21 5.48 11.17 1.19
C LEU A 21 5.45 11.52 2.68
N THR A 22 6.07 10.71 3.54
CA THR A 22 6.14 10.95 4.99
C THR A 22 7.20 12.01 5.29
N PRO A 23 6.84 13.12 5.99
CA PRO A 23 7.80 14.14 6.38
C PRO A 23 8.88 13.57 7.30
N THR A 24 10.14 13.76 6.92
CA THR A 24 11.28 13.19 7.66
C THR A 24 11.68 13.98 8.93
N ALA A 25 11.23 15.25 9.05
CA ALA A 25 11.58 16.09 10.21
C ALA A 25 10.83 15.68 11.49
N PRO A 26 9.48 15.50 11.47
CA PRO A 26 8.71 15.15 12.67
C PRO A 26 8.71 13.65 12.98
N VAL A 27 9.18 12.78 12.08
CA VAL A 27 9.12 11.32 12.24
C VAL A 27 10.53 10.77 12.50
N PRO A 28 10.73 9.96 13.56
CA PRO A 28 12.03 9.37 13.88
C PRO A 28 12.58 8.49 12.76
N GLY A 29 13.90 8.51 12.55
CA GLY A 29 14.59 7.67 11.54
C GLY A 29 14.35 6.17 11.72
N GLY A 30 14.13 5.72 12.96
CA GLY A 30 13.80 4.34 13.28
C GLY A 30 12.51 3.85 12.62
N PHE A 31 11.51 4.71 12.47
CA PHE A 31 10.28 4.39 11.73
C PHE A 31 10.56 4.06 10.26
N PHE A 32 11.31 4.91 9.56
CA PHE A 32 11.68 4.67 8.16
C PHE A 32 12.51 3.41 8.01
N ARG A 33 13.47 3.18 8.93
CA ARG A 33 14.31 1.98 8.94
C ARG A 33 13.49 0.71 9.01
N VAL A 34 12.58 0.59 9.97
CA VAL A 34 11.76 -0.61 10.16
C VAL A 34 10.83 -0.83 8.96
N ASN A 35 10.21 0.22 8.46
CA ASN A 35 9.31 0.10 7.31
C ASN A 35 10.05 -0.25 6.01
N LEU A 36 11.29 0.23 5.81
CA LEU A 36 12.13 -0.21 4.69
C LEU A 36 12.51 -1.69 4.79
N LEU A 37 12.68 -2.25 6.00
CA LEU A 37 12.86 -3.69 6.16
C LEU A 37 11.59 -4.48 5.79
N VAL A 38 10.40 -3.93 6.05
CA VAL A 38 9.14 -4.51 5.56
C VAL A 38 9.09 -4.47 4.03
N VAL A 39 9.41 -3.32 3.42
CA VAL A 39 9.49 -3.19 1.94
C VAL A 39 10.51 -4.16 1.36
N MET A 40 11.68 -4.32 2.01
CA MET A 40 12.70 -5.30 1.61
C MET A 40 12.13 -6.72 1.60
N GLY A 41 11.42 -7.12 2.66
CA GLY A 41 10.78 -8.43 2.75
C GLY A 41 9.77 -8.66 1.63
N LEU A 42 8.89 -7.68 1.38
CA LEU A 42 7.89 -7.73 0.31
C LEU A 42 8.57 -7.83 -1.08
N ALA A 43 9.58 -7.00 -1.34
CA ALA A 43 10.30 -6.99 -2.61
C ALA A 43 11.09 -8.29 -2.84
N THR A 44 11.73 -8.84 -1.79
CA THR A 44 12.43 -10.13 -1.85
C THR A 44 11.44 -11.26 -2.15
N PHE A 45 10.30 -11.29 -1.47
CA PHE A 45 9.30 -12.33 -1.70
C PHE A 45 8.68 -12.19 -3.10
N ALA A 46 8.38 -10.97 -3.54
CA ALA A 46 7.94 -10.71 -4.91
C ALA A 46 8.98 -11.17 -5.95
N ALA A 47 10.27 -10.93 -5.72
CA ALA A 47 11.34 -11.38 -6.62
C ALA A 47 11.42 -12.91 -6.71
N LEU A 48 11.28 -13.62 -5.59
CA LEU A 48 11.25 -15.09 -5.56
C LEU A 48 10.03 -15.64 -6.31
N VAL A 49 8.85 -15.06 -6.09
CA VAL A 49 7.63 -15.45 -6.81
C VAL A 49 7.74 -15.12 -8.29
N ALA A 50 8.33 -13.98 -8.66
CA ALA A 50 8.51 -13.58 -10.06
C ALA A 50 9.38 -14.56 -10.85
N ARG A 51 10.40 -15.17 -10.23
CA ARG A 51 11.23 -16.20 -10.88
C ARG A 51 10.47 -17.42 -11.35
N THR A 52 9.36 -17.75 -10.70
CA THR A 52 8.54 -18.91 -11.01
C THR A 52 7.26 -18.57 -11.75
N ALA A 53 6.73 -17.35 -11.59
CA ALA A 53 5.41 -16.96 -12.07
C ALA A 53 5.43 -16.02 -13.28
N ALA A 54 6.56 -15.36 -13.58
CA ALA A 54 6.70 -14.41 -14.67
C ALA A 54 7.82 -14.81 -15.63
N SER A 55 7.62 -14.51 -16.92
CA SER A 55 8.68 -14.61 -17.93
C SER A 55 9.56 -13.36 -17.92
N GLY A 56 10.83 -13.53 -18.25
CA GLY A 56 11.74 -12.42 -18.36
C GLY A 56 12.44 -12.03 -17.06
N TRP A 57 12.72 -10.75 -16.89
CA TRP A 57 13.56 -10.19 -15.84
C TRP A 57 12.89 -9.34 -14.74
N PRO A 58 11.54 -9.38 -14.54
CA PRO A 58 10.89 -8.62 -13.45
C PRO A 58 11.49 -8.92 -12.07
N TRP A 59 11.91 -10.18 -11.85
CA TRP A 59 12.56 -10.59 -10.61
C TRP A 59 13.82 -9.78 -10.29
N ALA A 60 14.59 -9.38 -11.30
CA ALA A 60 15.83 -8.63 -11.10
C ALA A 60 15.53 -7.19 -10.62
N VAL A 61 14.50 -6.54 -11.16
CA VAL A 61 14.05 -5.23 -10.71
C VAL A 61 13.57 -5.29 -9.26
N LEU A 62 12.78 -6.31 -8.91
CA LEU A 62 12.27 -6.50 -7.55
C LEU A 62 13.40 -6.83 -6.56
N ALA A 63 14.36 -7.67 -6.95
CA ALA A 63 15.54 -7.94 -6.14
C ALA A 63 16.40 -6.68 -5.93
N THR A 64 16.55 -5.85 -6.97
CA THR A 64 17.23 -4.56 -6.85
C THR A 64 16.48 -3.64 -5.88
N ALA A 65 15.16 -3.59 -5.93
CA ALA A 65 14.36 -2.83 -4.97
C ALA A 65 14.61 -3.31 -3.53
N ALA A 66 14.72 -4.62 -3.30
CA ALA A 66 15.05 -5.18 -1.97
C ALA A 66 16.44 -4.74 -1.48
N VAL A 67 17.45 -4.74 -2.37
CA VAL A 67 18.78 -4.24 -2.03
C VAL A 67 18.74 -2.75 -1.66
N PHE A 68 18.04 -1.92 -2.44
CA PHE A 68 17.88 -0.49 -2.14
C PHE A 68 17.12 -0.26 -0.83
N ALA A 69 16.12 -1.07 -0.52
CA ALA A 69 15.42 -1.00 0.76
C ALA A 69 16.36 -1.32 1.94
N TRP A 70 17.20 -2.33 1.79
CA TRP A 70 18.24 -2.64 2.77
C TRP A 70 19.24 -1.49 2.94
N MET A 71 19.80 -0.96 1.84
CA MET A 71 20.73 0.18 1.88
C MET A 71 20.08 1.41 2.54
N GLY A 72 18.81 1.66 2.24
CA GLY A 72 18.03 2.72 2.86
C GLY A 72 17.89 2.52 4.37
N SER A 73 17.61 1.30 4.82
CA SER A 73 17.52 0.97 6.25
C SER A 73 18.85 1.23 6.99
N VAL A 74 19.98 0.92 6.35
CA VAL A 74 21.32 1.21 6.86
C VAL A 74 21.59 2.72 6.90
N ALA A 75 21.18 3.46 5.86
CA ALA A 75 21.32 4.92 5.81
C ALA A 75 20.52 5.60 6.95
N TRP A 76 19.31 5.13 7.24
CA TRP A 76 18.50 5.62 8.36
C TRP A 76 19.08 5.21 9.72
N LEU A 77 19.73 4.07 9.85
CA LEU A 77 20.46 3.68 11.05
C LEU A 77 21.60 4.65 11.35
N GLY A 78 22.29 5.12 10.30
CA GLY A 78 23.36 6.14 10.40
C GLY A 78 22.83 7.58 10.41
N GLU A 79 21.53 7.80 10.61
CA GLU A 79 20.86 9.12 10.63
C GLU A 79 21.08 9.98 9.36
N LYS A 80 21.47 9.37 8.25
CA LYS A 80 21.70 10.05 6.96
C LYS A 80 20.37 10.29 6.24
N ARG A 81 19.55 11.24 6.74
CA ARG A 81 18.18 11.51 6.28
C ARG A 81 18.06 11.73 4.77
N ARG A 82 18.98 12.50 4.15
CA ARG A 82 18.94 12.75 2.70
C ARG A 82 19.17 11.47 1.90
N ALA A 83 20.19 10.69 2.27
CA ALA A 83 20.44 9.41 1.60
C ALA A 83 19.30 8.41 1.83
N GLY A 84 18.81 8.30 3.07
CA GLY A 84 17.66 7.45 3.41
C GLY A 84 16.41 7.79 2.61
N GLY A 85 16.08 9.08 2.46
CA GLY A 85 14.97 9.54 1.61
C GLY A 85 15.19 9.22 0.13
N GLY A 86 16.42 9.36 -0.38
CA GLY A 86 16.78 8.97 -1.73
C GLY A 86 16.58 7.46 -1.99
N PHE A 87 16.94 6.62 -1.03
CA PHE A 87 16.69 5.17 -1.12
C PHE A 87 15.20 4.83 -1.06
N CYS A 88 14.39 5.53 -0.25
CA CYS A 88 12.92 5.39 -0.27
C CYS A 88 12.36 5.68 -1.67
N ALA A 89 12.80 6.79 -2.29
CA ALA A 89 12.37 7.17 -3.64
C ALA A 89 12.81 6.16 -4.70
N ALA A 90 14.04 5.67 -4.63
CA ALA A 90 14.55 4.65 -5.54
C ALA A 90 13.76 3.32 -5.40
N CYS A 91 13.47 2.88 -4.18
CA CYS A 91 12.62 1.72 -3.94
C CYS A 91 11.23 1.89 -4.53
N ALA A 92 10.59 3.05 -4.31
CA ALA A 92 9.28 3.34 -4.87
C ALA A 92 9.33 3.30 -6.41
N ALA A 93 10.32 3.93 -7.05
CA ALA A 93 10.47 3.89 -8.50
C ALA A 93 10.65 2.46 -9.04
N LEU A 94 11.52 1.66 -8.43
CA LEU A 94 11.76 0.28 -8.84
C LEU A 94 10.52 -0.60 -8.67
N LEU A 95 9.77 -0.45 -7.58
CA LEU A 95 8.54 -1.19 -7.35
C LEU A 95 7.42 -0.75 -8.29
N ALA A 96 7.34 0.54 -8.65
CA ALA A 96 6.43 1.01 -9.70
C ALA A 96 6.75 0.37 -11.06
N VAL A 97 8.03 0.29 -11.42
CA VAL A 97 8.47 -0.45 -12.61
C VAL A 97 8.11 -1.93 -12.48
N GLY A 98 8.26 -2.54 -11.30
CA GLY A 98 7.82 -3.91 -11.02
C GLY A 98 6.34 -4.12 -11.31
N VAL A 99 5.46 -3.22 -10.84
CA VAL A 99 4.02 -3.24 -11.14
C VAL A 99 3.77 -3.16 -12.66
N ALA A 100 4.47 -2.27 -13.35
CA ALA A 100 4.31 -2.10 -14.80
C ALA A 100 4.76 -3.33 -15.60
N LEU A 101 5.85 -3.99 -15.19
CA LEU A 101 6.38 -5.20 -15.85
C LEU A 101 5.51 -6.45 -15.64
N VAL A 102 4.81 -6.52 -14.51
CA VAL A 102 3.92 -7.66 -14.18
C VAL A 102 2.54 -7.47 -14.81
N ALA A 103 2.12 -6.24 -15.03
CA ALA A 103 0.81 -5.91 -15.59
C ALA A 103 0.67 -6.37 -17.06
N ALA A 104 -0.52 -6.88 -17.41
CA ALA A 104 -0.80 -7.34 -18.78
C ALA A 104 -0.96 -6.18 -19.79
N THR A 105 -1.38 -5.01 -19.32
CA THR A 105 -1.62 -3.82 -20.15
C THR A 105 -1.23 -2.55 -19.40
N PRO A 106 -0.94 -1.43 -20.09
CA PRO A 106 -0.68 -0.14 -19.45
C PRO A 106 -1.84 0.34 -18.56
N ARG A 107 -3.10 0.05 -18.95
CA ARG A 107 -4.28 0.35 -18.13
C ARG A 107 -4.28 -0.46 -16.83
N ALA A 108 -3.94 -1.75 -16.90
CA ALA A 108 -3.81 -2.60 -15.71
C ALA A 108 -2.67 -2.13 -14.80
N ALA A 109 -1.55 -1.67 -15.37
CA ALA A 109 -0.45 -1.08 -14.63
C ALA A 109 -0.89 0.18 -13.87
N ALA A 110 -1.56 1.11 -14.55
CA ALA A 110 -2.07 2.34 -13.94
C ALA A 110 -3.08 2.03 -12.82
N ALA A 111 -4.03 1.11 -13.06
CA ALA A 111 -4.97 0.67 -12.04
C ALA A 111 -4.25 0.01 -10.86
N GLY A 112 -3.23 -0.80 -11.11
CA GLY A 112 -2.40 -1.45 -10.09
C GLY A 112 -1.61 -0.46 -9.23
N LEU A 113 -1.07 0.60 -9.83
CA LEU A 113 -0.40 1.68 -9.10
C LEU A 113 -1.38 2.42 -8.17
N VAL A 114 -2.58 2.72 -8.64
CA VAL A 114 -3.61 3.39 -7.83
C VAL A 114 -4.07 2.49 -6.69
N SER A 115 -4.37 1.22 -6.95
CA SER A 115 -4.82 0.28 -5.91
C SER A 115 -3.72 0.00 -4.88
N GLY A 116 -2.47 -0.07 -5.32
CA GLY A 116 -1.31 -0.18 -4.44
C GLY A 116 -1.18 1.02 -3.48
N CYS A 117 -1.51 2.23 -3.94
CA CYS A 117 -1.57 3.40 -3.06
C CYS A 117 -2.62 3.25 -1.96
N VAL A 118 -3.80 2.70 -2.25
CA VAL A 118 -4.85 2.49 -1.24
C VAL A 118 -4.37 1.57 -0.14
N THR A 119 -3.91 0.37 -0.51
CA THR A 119 -3.40 -0.61 0.46
C THR A 119 -2.15 -0.10 1.19
N GLY A 120 -1.20 0.44 0.44
CA GLY A 120 0.06 0.93 0.99
C GLY A 120 -0.12 2.09 1.96
N PHE A 121 -0.91 3.10 1.60
CA PHE A 121 -1.14 4.26 2.47
C PHE A 121 -1.96 3.90 3.71
N THR A 122 -2.95 3.01 3.57
CA THR A 122 -3.75 2.54 4.72
C THR A 122 -2.88 1.78 5.72
N VAL A 123 -2.07 0.83 5.24
CA VAL A 123 -1.15 0.08 6.10
C VAL A 123 -0.07 1.00 6.69
N HIS A 124 0.47 1.93 5.91
CA HIS A 124 1.44 2.90 6.41
C HIS A 124 0.86 3.80 7.51
N ALA A 125 -0.38 4.29 7.33
CA ALA A 125 -1.07 5.07 8.37
C ALA A 125 -1.25 4.25 9.66
N MET A 126 -1.60 2.96 9.55
CA MET A 126 -1.69 2.06 10.69
C MET A 126 -0.34 1.87 11.39
N LEU A 127 0.73 1.59 10.62
CA LEU A 127 2.08 1.43 11.15
C LEU A 127 2.58 2.72 11.84
N LEU A 128 2.27 3.86 11.26
CA LEU A 128 2.58 5.15 11.86
C LEU A 128 1.76 5.36 13.15
N GLY A 129 0.47 5.06 13.14
CA GLY A 129 -0.37 5.08 14.33
C GLY A 129 0.16 4.19 15.45
N HIS A 130 0.59 2.97 15.11
CA HIS A 130 1.23 2.06 16.07
C HIS A 130 2.55 2.65 16.62
N TRP A 131 3.32 3.35 15.78
CA TRP A 131 4.55 4.02 16.23
C TRP A 131 4.28 5.13 17.24
N TYR A 132 3.18 5.89 17.07
CA TYR A 132 2.76 6.91 18.03
C TYR A 132 2.50 6.35 19.43
N LEU A 133 2.05 5.12 19.56
CA LEU A 133 1.82 4.48 20.86
C LEU A 133 3.14 4.27 21.64
N ASN A 134 4.26 4.11 20.91
CA ASN A 134 5.57 3.85 21.49
C ASN A 134 6.47 5.11 21.55
N ALA A 135 6.09 6.19 20.87
CA ALA A 135 6.83 7.45 20.80
C ALA A 135 5.89 8.64 21.11
N PRO A 136 5.57 8.87 22.39
CA PRO A 136 4.70 9.96 22.79
C PRO A 136 5.32 11.33 22.45
N GLY A 137 4.48 12.29 22.05
CA GLY A 137 4.93 13.66 21.70
C GLY A 137 5.12 13.92 20.21
N MET A 138 4.91 12.92 19.34
CA MET A 138 4.87 13.15 17.90
C MET A 138 3.63 13.95 17.49
N ARG A 139 3.79 14.82 16.49
CA ARG A 139 2.70 15.66 15.96
C ARG A 139 1.68 14.82 15.20
N VAL A 140 0.42 14.89 15.60
CA VAL A 140 -0.71 14.13 15.01
C VAL A 140 -0.95 14.48 13.52
N ASP A 141 -0.50 15.66 13.07
CA ASP A 141 -0.69 16.13 11.70
C ASP A 141 -0.13 15.17 10.63
N VAL A 142 0.96 14.46 10.94
CA VAL A 142 1.55 13.50 9.99
C VAL A 142 0.62 12.31 9.79
N LEU A 143 0.05 11.79 10.87
CA LEU A 143 -0.91 10.68 10.78
C LEU A 143 -2.19 11.10 10.04
N ARG A 144 -2.70 12.31 10.34
CA ARG A 144 -3.83 12.91 9.61
C ARG A 144 -3.56 12.94 8.11
N ARG A 145 -2.40 13.48 7.71
CA ARG A 145 -2.00 13.57 6.30
C ARG A 145 -1.94 12.19 5.63
N MET A 146 -1.45 11.15 6.31
CA MET A 146 -1.39 9.80 5.74
C MET A 146 -2.78 9.22 5.53
N ILE A 147 -3.72 9.45 6.47
CA ILE A 147 -5.12 9.05 6.31
C ILE A 147 -5.78 9.84 5.17
N ASP A 148 -5.54 11.14 5.05
CA ASP A 148 -6.06 11.96 3.97
C ASP A 148 -5.54 11.48 2.60
N LEU A 149 -4.26 11.09 2.49
CA LEU A 149 -3.70 10.49 1.27
C LEU A 149 -4.33 9.12 0.96
N ALA A 150 -4.62 8.30 1.97
CA ALA A 150 -5.35 7.04 1.77
C ALA A 150 -6.78 7.27 1.25
N LEU A 151 -7.48 8.30 1.74
CA LEU A 151 -8.80 8.70 1.23
C LEU A 151 -8.74 9.21 -0.22
N VAL A 152 -7.73 9.99 -0.57
CA VAL A 152 -7.52 10.45 -1.97
C VAL A 152 -7.25 9.23 -2.87
N ALA A 153 -6.37 8.33 -2.47
CA ALA A 153 -6.08 7.11 -3.23
C ALA A 153 -7.33 6.25 -3.41
N TRP A 154 -8.13 6.10 -2.35
CA TRP A 154 -9.43 5.41 -2.42
C TRP A 154 -10.39 6.08 -3.41
N GLY A 155 -10.49 7.40 -3.41
CA GLY A 155 -11.34 8.14 -4.37
C GLY A 155 -10.90 7.90 -5.82
N LEU A 156 -9.59 7.93 -6.09
CA LEU A 156 -9.03 7.61 -7.41
C LEU A 156 -9.31 6.16 -7.81
N GLN A 157 -9.14 5.21 -6.89
CA GLN A 157 -9.45 3.80 -7.15
C GLN A 157 -10.94 3.59 -7.44
N THR A 158 -11.81 4.28 -6.72
CA THR A 158 -13.27 4.20 -6.95
C THR A 158 -13.61 4.73 -8.33
N ALA A 159 -13.02 5.86 -8.75
CA ALA A 159 -13.20 6.39 -10.10
C ALA A 159 -12.75 5.37 -11.17
N VAL A 160 -11.58 4.74 -10.99
CA VAL A 160 -11.12 3.67 -11.89
C VAL A 160 -12.07 2.47 -11.87
N ALA A 161 -12.56 2.06 -10.70
CA ALA A 161 -13.49 0.94 -10.57
C ALA A 161 -14.82 1.19 -11.31
N VAL A 162 -15.38 2.40 -11.18
CA VAL A 162 -16.63 2.77 -11.88
C VAL A 162 -16.44 2.69 -13.40
N THR A 163 -15.31 3.15 -13.95
CA THR A 163 -15.06 3.05 -15.39
C THR A 163 -14.91 1.62 -15.90
N THR A 164 -14.58 0.67 -15.03
CA THR A 164 -14.47 -0.75 -15.38
C THR A 164 -15.78 -1.53 -15.23
N LEU A 165 -16.74 -0.98 -14.49
CA LEU A 165 -18.08 -1.58 -14.28
C LEU A 165 -19.07 -1.25 -15.40
N LEU A 166 -18.70 -0.40 -16.35
CA LEU A 166 -19.51 -0.05 -17.51
C LEU A 166 -18.95 -0.70 -18.77
N PRO A 167 -19.70 -1.53 -19.51
CA PRO A 167 -21.09 -1.98 -19.28
C PRO A 167 -21.19 -3.00 -18.12
N TRP A 168 -22.29 -2.91 -17.36
CA TRP A 168 -22.58 -3.87 -16.28
C TRP A 168 -22.77 -5.28 -16.84
N VAL A 169 -21.95 -6.22 -16.36
CA VAL A 169 -22.11 -7.66 -16.62
C VAL A 169 -22.51 -8.31 -15.29
N PRO A 170 -23.64 -9.01 -15.22
CA PRO A 170 -24.03 -9.70 -14.00
C PRO A 170 -23.00 -10.79 -13.65
N PRO A 171 -22.77 -11.04 -12.34
CA PRO A 171 -21.85 -12.10 -11.90
C PRO A 171 -22.29 -13.47 -12.45
N ALA A 172 -21.32 -14.28 -12.87
CA ALA A 172 -21.57 -15.57 -13.51
C ALA A 172 -22.14 -16.63 -12.55
N ASP A 173 -21.73 -16.55 -11.25
CA ASP A 173 -22.10 -17.52 -10.23
C ASP A 173 -22.15 -16.90 -8.82
N ALA A 174 -22.49 -17.74 -7.83
CA ALA A 174 -22.58 -17.34 -6.43
C ALA A 174 -21.22 -16.87 -5.87
N THR A 175 -20.10 -17.45 -6.33
CA THR A 175 -18.74 -17.08 -5.89
C THR A 175 -18.39 -15.69 -6.38
N ALA A 176 -18.62 -15.40 -7.66
CA ALA A 176 -18.41 -14.08 -8.23
C ALA A 176 -19.28 -13.01 -7.55
N THR A 177 -20.53 -13.36 -7.23
CA THR A 177 -21.45 -12.50 -6.47
C THR A 177 -20.91 -12.20 -5.09
N ALA A 178 -20.43 -13.21 -4.35
CA ALA A 178 -19.86 -13.04 -3.02
C ALA A 178 -18.58 -12.18 -3.03
N LEU A 179 -17.68 -12.42 -4.01
CA LEU A 179 -16.47 -11.61 -4.18
C LEU A 179 -16.81 -10.16 -4.52
N LEU A 180 -17.80 -9.93 -5.38
CA LEU A 180 -18.25 -8.59 -5.72
C LEU A 180 -18.87 -7.88 -4.49
N ALA A 181 -19.71 -8.56 -3.73
CA ALA A 181 -20.28 -8.04 -2.49
C ALA A 181 -19.17 -7.69 -1.48
N LEU A 182 -18.19 -8.56 -1.30
CA LEU A 182 -17.07 -8.32 -0.40
C LEU A 182 -16.21 -7.13 -0.85
N ARG A 183 -15.95 -7.01 -2.16
CA ARG A 183 -15.26 -5.84 -2.74
C ARG A 183 -15.99 -4.54 -2.43
N TRP A 184 -17.32 -4.51 -2.60
CA TRP A 184 -18.13 -3.34 -2.33
C TRP A 184 -18.17 -3.02 -0.83
N LEU A 185 -18.50 -4.01 0.00
CA LEU A 185 -18.70 -3.80 1.44
C LEU A 185 -17.38 -3.47 2.15
N ALA A 186 -16.30 -4.20 1.88
CA ALA A 186 -15.02 -3.93 2.52
C ALA A 186 -14.25 -2.79 1.84
N GLY A 187 -13.99 -2.90 0.52
CA GLY A 187 -13.06 -2.01 -0.18
C GLY A 187 -13.65 -0.65 -0.55
N LEU A 188 -14.90 -0.61 -1.04
CA LEU A 188 -15.47 0.63 -1.58
C LEU A 188 -16.31 1.41 -0.56
N VAL A 189 -16.99 0.74 0.36
CA VAL A 189 -17.82 1.39 1.37
C VAL A 189 -17.19 1.36 2.75
N GLY A 190 -16.78 0.19 3.23
CA GLY A 190 -16.24 0.02 4.58
C GLY A 190 -14.93 0.76 4.81
N LEU A 191 -14.00 0.67 3.85
CA LEU A 191 -12.70 1.31 3.97
C LEU A 191 -12.79 2.84 4.17
N PRO A 192 -13.48 3.63 3.32
CA PRO A 192 -13.55 5.08 3.53
C PRO A 192 -14.28 5.45 4.81
N VAL A 193 -15.32 4.70 5.23
CA VAL A 193 -15.98 4.92 6.51
C VAL A 193 -14.97 4.77 7.65
N LEU A 194 -14.19 3.70 7.67
CA LEU A 194 -13.14 3.47 8.68
C LEU A 194 -12.05 4.55 8.65
N LEU A 195 -11.60 4.97 7.46
CA LEU A 195 -10.61 6.03 7.33
C LEU A 195 -11.14 7.38 7.84
N VAL A 196 -12.38 7.73 7.52
CA VAL A 196 -13.05 8.94 8.04
C VAL A 196 -13.21 8.86 9.55
N MET A 197 -13.62 7.72 10.09
CA MET A 197 -13.73 7.51 11.55
C MET A 197 -12.35 7.68 12.22
N ALA A 198 -11.30 7.05 11.71
CA ALA A 198 -9.95 7.21 12.23
C ALA A 198 -9.48 8.67 12.16
N ARG A 199 -9.78 9.35 11.06
CA ARG A 199 -9.47 10.78 10.85
C ARG A 199 -10.16 11.68 11.89
N LYS A 200 -11.44 11.45 12.12
CA LYS A 200 -12.27 12.18 13.09
C LYS A 200 -11.82 11.94 14.54
N THR A 201 -11.40 10.73 14.88
CA THR A 201 -10.87 10.38 16.20
C THR A 201 -9.63 11.21 16.58
N LEU A 202 -8.88 11.67 15.57
CA LEU A 202 -7.71 12.54 15.78
C LEU A 202 -8.08 14.01 16.04
N ASP A 203 -9.34 14.42 15.91
CA ASP A 203 -9.79 15.78 16.28
C ASP A 203 -9.79 15.95 17.82
N ILE A 204 -10.07 14.87 18.52
CA ILE A 204 -9.75 14.71 19.95
C ILE A 204 -8.50 13.84 19.97
N PRO A 205 -7.28 14.33 20.22
CA PRO A 205 -6.02 13.66 19.87
C PRO A 205 -5.86 12.27 20.53
N ASN A 206 -6.73 11.34 20.15
CA ASN A 206 -6.77 9.95 20.60
C ASN A 206 -6.13 9.03 19.53
N THR A 207 -4.81 8.98 19.52
CA THR A 207 -4.04 8.16 18.59
C THR A 207 -4.28 6.66 18.81
N GLN A 208 -4.60 6.23 20.02
CA GLN A 208 -4.87 4.83 20.34
C GLN A 208 -6.15 4.33 19.62
N SER A 209 -7.25 5.05 19.76
CA SER A 209 -8.50 4.70 19.08
C SER A 209 -8.38 4.79 17.56
N ALA A 210 -7.70 5.83 17.04
CA ALA A 210 -7.44 5.96 15.61
C ALA A 210 -6.63 4.77 15.08
N THR A 211 -5.60 4.33 15.80
CA THR A 211 -4.80 3.16 15.42
C THR A 211 -5.63 1.87 15.42
N GLY A 212 -6.49 1.68 16.43
CA GLY A 212 -7.41 0.54 16.48
C GLY A 212 -8.33 0.47 15.27
N ILE A 213 -8.92 1.60 14.85
CA ILE A 213 -9.75 1.69 13.64
C ILE A 213 -8.91 1.40 12.38
N LEU A 214 -7.67 1.90 12.31
CA LEU A 214 -6.78 1.67 11.16
C LEU A 214 -6.38 0.19 11.00
N TYR A 215 -6.30 -0.60 12.06
CA TYR A 215 -6.11 -2.06 11.93
C TYR A 215 -7.27 -2.70 11.14
N VAL A 216 -8.51 -2.33 11.46
CA VAL A 216 -9.68 -2.83 10.72
C VAL A 216 -9.70 -2.28 9.29
N ALA A 217 -9.30 -1.02 9.09
CA ALA A 217 -9.18 -0.42 7.77
C ALA A 217 -8.14 -1.16 6.88
N CYS A 218 -7.03 -1.64 7.46
CA CYS A 218 -6.06 -2.48 6.75
C CYS A 218 -6.67 -3.79 6.25
N LEU A 219 -7.46 -4.47 7.09
CA LEU A 219 -8.17 -5.68 6.67
C LEU A 219 -9.15 -5.38 5.53
N ALA A 220 -9.90 -4.29 5.63
CA ALA A 220 -10.83 -3.86 4.59
C ALA A 220 -10.11 -3.53 3.27
N ALA A 221 -8.97 -2.83 3.32
CA ALA A 221 -8.17 -2.50 2.15
C ALA A 221 -7.59 -3.76 1.46
N ILE A 222 -7.03 -4.68 2.25
CA ILE A 222 -6.45 -5.93 1.73
C ILE A 222 -7.54 -6.83 1.14
N LEU A 223 -8.67 -7.01 1.82
CA LEU A 223 -9.80 -7.77 1.32
C LEU A 223 -10.37 -7.17 0.03
N GLY A 224 -10.54 -5.85 0.01
CA GLY A 224 -11.01 -5.13 -1.18
C GLY A 224 -10.07 -5.30 -2.39
N GLU A 225 -8.75 -5.26 -2.17
CA GLU A 225 -7.75 -5.45 -3.21
C GLU A 225 -7.73 -6.91 -3.72
N LEU A 226 -7.67 -7.88 -2.80
CA LEU A 226 -7.64 -9.30 -3.18
C LEU A 226 -8.90 -9.72 -3.93
N THR A 227 -10.08 -9.28 -3.49
CA THR A 227 -11.34 -9.56 -4.20
C THR A 227 -11.38 -8.91 -5.58
N ALA A 228 -10.82 -7.69 -5.73
CA ALA A 228 -10.70 -7.03 -7.03
C ALA A 228 -9.79 -7.82 -8.00
N GLN A 229 -8.67 -8.34 -7.50
CA GLN A 229 -7.75 -9.16 -8.31
C GLN A 229 -8.36 -10.52 -8.68
N LEU A 230 -9.08 -11.16 -7.75
CA LEU A 230 -9.77 -12.44 -8.02
C LEU A 230 -10.86 -12.26 -9.08
N LEU A 231 -11.66 -11.20 -8.99
CA LEU A 231 -12.68 -10.87 -9.99
C LEU A 231 -12.09 -10.54 -11.37
N ALA A 232 -10.89 -9.98 -11.42
CA ALA A 232 -10.21 -9.68 -12.69
C ALA A 232 -9.53 -10.92 -13.31
N ALA A 233 -9.35 -12.00 -12.55
CA ALA A 233 -8.73 -13.24 -12.99
C ALA A 233 -9.74 -14.34 -13.34
N ALA A 234 -11.02 -14.19 -12.94
CA ALA A 234 -12.14 -15.08 -13.29
C ALA A 234 -12.70 -14.74 -14.65
#